data_ba3e5ebb27340e85b7f8f1edbb4c1b3f
#
_entry.id   ba3e5ebb27340e85b7f8f1edbb4c1b3f
#
_cell.length_a   1.000
_cell.length_b   1.000
_cell.length_c   1.000
_cell.angle_alpha   90.00
_cell.angle_beta   90.00
_cell.angle_gamma   90.00
#
_symmetry.space_group_name_H-M   'P 1'
#
loop_
_entity.id
_entity.type
_entity.pdbx_description
1 polymer ?
#
loop_
_entity_poly.entity_id
_entity_poly.type
_entity_poly.pdbx_seq_one_letter_code
_entity_poly.pdbx_strand_id
1 'polypeptide(L)'
;MAYTTIDDPSAHFQTELWTGDGSSSDRNITNTGNSNLQPDMIWGACRSHVQHRHATDSTRGWSTGNKEIVLNNTTVEGDTSGTNTGAYGWLGPSLTDGFESSVGSVNNGYWNVNARTYCAWQWKANGGTTSSNTDGQITSTVQANHAAGFSIATFTTDGTDKTV
;
A
#
# COMPACT_ATOMS: atom_id res chain seq x y z
N MET A 1 12.73 5.97 31.32
CA MET A 1 12.97 6.81 30.14
C MET A 1 12.08 6.27 29.02
N ALA A 2 11.19 7.05 28.47
CA ALA A 2 10.40 6.59 27.32
C ALA A 2 11.34 6.37 26.13
N TYR A 3 11.27 5.20 25.52
CA TYR A 3 12.13 4.83 24.40
C TYR A 3 11.70 5.51 23.08
N THR A 4 10.48 6.00 23.04
CA THR A 4 9.87 6.72 21.93
C THR A 4 8.85 7.72 22.45
N THR A 5 8.56 8.75 21.66
CA THR A 5 7.47 9.71 21.92
C THR A 5 6.14 9.23 21.32
N ILE A 6 6.08 8.04 20.74
CA ILE A 6 4.85 7.47 20.19
C ILE A 6 4.09 6.77 21.33
N ASP A 7 3.00 7.37 21.75
CA ASP A 7 2.13 6.81 22.80
C ASP A 7 1.16 5.76 22.23
N ASP A 8 0.75 5.92 20.97
CA ASP A 8 -0.12 4.95 20.27
C ASP A 8 0.48 4.56 18.90
N PRO A 9 1.18 3.42 18.83
CA PRO A 9 1.72 2.90 17.57
C PRO A 9 0.65 2.65 16.50
N SER A 10 -0.61 2.36 16.89
CA SER A 10 -1.69 2.09 15.95
C SER A 10 -2.08 3.30 15.10
N ALA A 11 -1.75 4.52 15.53
CA ALA A 11 -1.90 5.73 14.74
C ALA A 11 -0.91 5.84 13.56
N HIS A 12 0.12 4.97 13.53
CA HIS A 12 1.21 5.04 12.56
C HIS A 12 1.41 3.75 11.75
N PHE A 13 1.07 2.61 12.36
CA PHE A 13 1.18 1.30 11.74
C PHE A 13 0.09 0.36 12.24
N GLN A 14 -0.57 -0.35 11.34
CA GLN A 14 -1.49 -1.42 11.69
C GLN A 14 -1.35 -2.61 10.74
N THR A 15 -1.75 -3.77 11.24
CA THR A 15 -1.93 -4.98 10.42
C THR A 15 -3.38 -5.40 10.51
N GLU A 16 -4.03 -5.57 9.35
CA GLU A 16 -5.43 -6.01 9.30
C GLU A 16 -5.55 -7.36 8.62
N LEU A 17 -6.46 -8.17 9.12
CA LEU A 17 -6.78 -9.50 8.59
C LEU A 17 -8.24 -9.55 8.18
N TRP A 18 -8.51 -10.09 6.99
CA TRP A 18 -9.90 -10.30 6.56
C TRP A 18 -10.07 -11.59 5.79
N THR A 19 -11.33 -12.01 5.69
CA THR A 19 -11.76 -13.12 4.82
C THR A 19 -12.56 -12.54 3.68
N GLY A 20 -12.26 -12.94 2.45
CA GLY A 20 -13.03 -12.56 1.28
C GLY A 20 -14.45 -13.12 1.36
N ASP A 21 -15.41 -12.30 0.94
CA ASP A 21 -16.83 -12.66 0.89
C ASP A 21 -17.33 -12.99 -0.52
N GLY A 22 -16.47 -12.83 -1.54
CA GLY A 22 -16.78 -13.08 -2.94
C GLY A 22 -17.68 -12.02 -3.59
N SER A 23 -17.93 -10.89 -2.92
CA SER A 23 -18.69 -9.79 -3.50
C SER A 23 -18.02 -9.26 -4.77
N SER A 24 -18.83 -8.91 -5.75
CA SER A 24 -18.41 -8.23 -6.98
C SER A 24 -18.37 -6.70 -6.84
N SER A 25 -18.52 -6.18 -5.63
CA SER A 25 -18.45 -4.74 -5.31
C SER A 25 -17.20 -4.44 -4.48
N ASP A 26 -16.78 -3.18 -4.51
CA ASP A 26 -15.73 -2.69 -3.62
C ASP A 26 -16.10 -2.93 -2.15
N ARG A 27 -15.08 -3.20 -1.35
CA ARG A 27 -15.26 -3.53 0.06
C ARG A 27 -14.31 -2.74 0.94
N ASN A 28 -14.85 -2.04 1.93
CA ASN A 28 -14.07 -1.35 2.93
C ASN A 28 -13.51 -2.35 3.96
N ILE A 29 -12.21 -2.28 4.17
CA ILE A 29 -11.49 -2.99 5.23
C ILE A 29 -11.14 -1.95 6.29
N THR A 30 -11.89 -1.97 7.39
CA THR A 30 -11.68 -1.05 8.52
C THR A 30 -10.66 -1.64 9.48
N ASN A 31 -9.79 -0.79 9.97
CA ASN A 31 -8.78 -1.17 10.95
C ASN A 31 -9.40 -1.48 12.32
N THR A 32 -8.68 -2.28 13.12
CA THR A 32 -9.14 -2.73 14.45
C THR A 32 -8.23 -2.26 15.60
N GLY A 33 -7.25 -1.40 15.31
CA GLY A 33 -6.36 -0.80 16.33
C GLY A 33 -7.04 0.27 17.19
N ASN A 34 -6.33 0.80 18.17
CA ASN A 34 -6.86 1.80 19.09
C ASN A 34 -7.17 3.15 18.42
N SER A 35 -6.36 3.54 17.43
CA SER A 35 -6.53 4.78 16.67
C SER A 35 -6.91 4.50 15.24
N ASN A 36 -7.65 5.42 14.65
CA ASN A 36 -7.88 5.42 13.22
C ASN A 36 -6.55 5.59 12.48
N LEU A 37 -6.32 4.78 11.46
CA LEU A 37 -5.19 4.88 10.56
C LEU A 37 -5.69 5.04 9.13
N GLN A 38 -5.47 6.21 8.55
CA GLN A 38 -5.51 6.40 7.11
C GLN A 38 -4.13 6.04 6.55
N PRO A 39 -3.98 4.90 5.87
CA PRO A 39 -2.67 4.47 5.40
C PRO A 39 -2.18 5.31 4.22
N ASP A 40 -0.86 5.50 4.16
CA ASP A 40 -0.15 6.03 3.00
C ASP A 40 0.57 4.94 2.20
N MET A 41 0.80 3.79 2.82
CA MET A 41 1.31 2.60 2.15
C MET A 41 0.57 1.37 2.65
N ILE A 42 0.22 0.48 1.73
CA ILE A 42 -0.37 -0.82 2.01
C ILE A 42 0.47 -1.89 1.33
N TRP A 43 0.84 -2.92 2.09
CA TRP A 43 1.45 -4.14 1.58
C TRP A 43 0.50 -5.30 1.85
N GLY A 44 -0.06 -5.91 0.81
CA GLY A 44 -1.05 -6.96 0.90
C GLY A 44 -0.54 -8.34 0.51
N ALA A 45 -1.09 -9.37 1.16
CA ALA A 45 -0.84 -10.77 0.84
C ALA A 45 -2.08 -11.64 1.05
N CYS A 46 -2.30 -12.58 0.13
CA CYS A 46 -3.21 -13.70 0.36
C CYS A 46 -2.51 -14.76 1.22
N ARG A 47 -3.16 -15.22 2.29
CA ARG A 47 -2.61 -16.17 3.26
C ARG A 47 -2.98 -17.62 2.94
N SER A 48 -4.14 -17.84 2.34
CA SER A 48 -4.71 -19.17 2.12
C SER A 48 -4.54 -19.70 0.70
N HIS A 49 -3.95 -18.91 -0.20
CA HIS A 49 -3.79 -19.30 -1.60
C HIS A 49 -2.49 -18.76 -2.20
N VAL A 50 -1.97 -19.44 -3.21
CA VAL A 50 -0.79 -18.96 -3.97
C VAL A 50 -1.21 -17.75 -4.79
N GLN A 51 -0.63 -16.60 -4.47
CA GLN A 51 -0.93 -15.31 -5.11
C GLN A 51 0.27 -14.37 -4.95
N HIS A 52 0.41 -13.43 -5.88
CA HIS A 52 1.40 -12.38 -5.76
C HIS A 52 1.11 -11.47 -4.55
N ARG A 53 2.17 -10.85 -4.05
CA ARG A 53 2.12 -9.84 -2.99
C ARG A 53 2.29 -8.49 -3.60
N HIS A 54 1.47 -7.55 -3.19
CA HIS A 54 1.42 -6.23 -3.82
C HIS A 54 1.65 -5.13 -2.79
N ALA A 55 2.30 -4.06 -3.24
CA ALA A 55 2.41 -2.81 -2.49
C ALA A 55 1.85 -1.65 -3.32
N THR A 56 1.13 -0.78 -2.63
CA THR A 56 0.54 0.43 -3.19
C THR A 56 0.73 1.58 -2.20
N ASP A 57 0.82 2.82 -2.66
CA ASP A 57 1.03 3.97 -1.79
C ASP A 57 0.48 5.28 -2.37
N SER A 58 0.28 6.25 -1.47
CA SER A 58 -0.26 7.57 -1.80
C SER A 58 0.73 8.48 -2.54
N THR A 59 2.04 8.22 -2.46
CA THR A 59 3.07 9.02 -3.14
C THR A 59 3.01 8.82 -4.65
N ARG A 60 2.80 7.59 -5.10
CA ARG A 60 2.61 7.23 -6.51
C ARG A 60 1.16 7.37 -6.96
N GLY A 61 0.23 7.46 -6.01
CA GLY A 61 -1.22 7.55 -6.21
C GLY A 61 -1.94 6.20 -6.09
N TRP A 62 -3.21 6.27 -5.68
CA TRP A 62 -4.07 5.10 -5.44
C TRP A 62 -4.83 4.64 -6.69
N SER A 63 -4.54 5.11 -7.89
CA SER A 63 -5.44 4.98 -9.02
C SER A 63 -5.49 3.56 -9.60
N THR A 64 -6.67 2.98 -9.57
CA THR A 64 -7.19 1.91 -10.45
C THR A 64 -6.26 0.72 -10.74
N GLY A 65 -5.44 0.29 -9.78
CA GLY A 65 -4.54 -0.85 -9.92
C GLY A 65 -3.29 -0.61 -10.77
N ASN A 66 -3.18 0.54 -11.44
CA ASN A 66 -2.04 0.86 -12.32
C ASN A 66 -0.81 1.39 -11.58
N LYS A 67 -0.83 1.38 -10.25
CA LYS A 67 0.24 1.87 -9.39
C LYS A 67 0.72 0.83 -8.38
N GLU A 68 0.23 -0.39 -8.49
CA GLU A 68 0.73 -1.48 -7.67
C GLU A 68 2.10 -1.97 -8.13
N ILE A 69 2.96 -2.26 -7.18
CA ILE A 69 4.21 -2.98 -7.38
C ILE A 69 4.00 -4.42 -6.91
N VAL A 70 4.36 -5.38 -7.74
CA VAL A 70 4.38 -6.79 -7.38
C VAL A 70 5.70 -7.12 -6.70
N LEU A 71 5.67 -7.40 -5.40
CA LEU A 71 6.86 -7.52 -4.56
C LEU A 71 7.67 -8.80 -4.77
N ASN A 72 7.06 -9.81 -5.35
CA ASN A 72 7.67 -11.14 -5.56
C ASN A 72 7.74 -11.54 -7.04
N ASN A 73 7.77 -10.56 -7.93
CA ASN A 73 7.94 -10.74 -9.36
C ASN A 73 8.77 -9.59 -9.93
N THR A 74 9.22 -9.71 -11.17
CA THR A 74 9.99 -8.70 -11.91
C THR A 74 9.12 -7.83 -12.83
N THR A 75 7.80 -7.92 -12.70
CA THR A 75 6.86 -7.08 -13.45
C THR A 75 7.03 -5.61 -13.09
N VAL A 76 6.90 -4.74 -14.10
CA VAL A 76 6.93 -3.30 -13.91
C VAL A 76 5.69 -2.80 -13.17
N GLU A 77 5.74 -1.60 -12.61
CA GLU A 77 4.61 -0.94 -11.98
C GLU A 77 3.41 -0.89 -12.94
N GLY A 78 2.27 -1.35 -12.46
CA GLY A 78 1.02 -1.32 -13.23
C GLY A 78 0.99 -2.26 -14.44
N ASP A 79 1.90 -3.25 -14.51
CA ASP A 79 1.89 -4.23 -15.60
C ASP A 79 0.60 -5.04 -15.61
N THR A 80 -0.01 -5.08 -16.77
CA THR A 80 -1.27 -5.77 -17.01
C THR A 80 -1.09 -7.21 -17.52
N SER A 81 0.14 -7.65 -17.76
CA SER A 81 0.44 -8.88 -18.53
C SER A 81 0.52 -10.17 -17.69
N GLY A 82 -0.02 -10.25 -16.54
CA GLY A 82 -0.01 -11.49 -15.72
C GLY A 82 -0.39 -11.27 -14.26
N THR A 83 -0.36 -10.02 -13.84
CA THR A 83 -0.79 -9.59 -12.51
C THR A 83 -1.87 -8.51 -12.62
N ASN A 84 -2.58 -8.45 -13.72
CA ASN A 84 -3.53 -7.41 -14.13
C ASN A 84 -4.47 -6.99 -12.99
N THR A 85 -3.95 -6.15 -12.11
CA THR A 85 -4.66 -5.65 -10.94
C THR A 85 -5.85 -4.80 -11.33
N GLY A 86 -5.74 -4.01 -12.40
CA GLY A 86 -6.87 -3.29 -12.97
C GLY A 86 -8.03 -4.18 -13.41
N ALA A 87 -7.78 -5.45 -13.77
CA ALA A 87 -8.82 -6.41 -14.13
C ALA A 87 -9.36 -7.19 -12.92
N TYR A 88 -8.50 -7.52 -11.96
CA TYR A 88 -8.83 -8.47 -10.87
C TYR A 88 -8.87 -7.84 -9.48
N GLY A 89 -8.75 -6.53 -9.40
CA GLY A 89 -8.85 -5.78 -8.15
C GLY A 89 -7.50 -5.38 -7.55
N TRP A 90 -7.51 -4.35 -6.73
CA TRP A 90 -6.34 -3.75 -6.08
C TRP A 90 -6.66 -3.33 -4.64
N LEU A 91 -5.63 -2.97 -3.88
CA LEU A 91 -5.78 -2.38 -2.55
C LEU A 91 -5.65 -0.86 -2.62
N GLY A 92 -6.62 -0.17 -2.06
CA GLY A 92 -6.77 1.29 -2.10
C GLY A 92 -8.01 1.71 -2.89
N PRO A 93 -8.44 2.97 -2.75
CA PRO A 93 -7.77 4.04 -2.01
C PRO A 93 -7.78 3.85 -0.49
N SER A 94 -7.00 4.71 0.20
CA SER A 94 -7.06 4.79 1.67
C SER A 94 -8.38 5.42 2.11
N LEU A 95 -8.90 4.93 3.24
CA LEU A 95 -10.05 5.48 3.95
C LEU A 95 -9.57 6.23 5.19
N THR A 96 -10.46 6.97 5.84
CA THR A 96 -10.14 7.64 7.13
C THR A 96 -9.60 6.65 8.17
N ASP A 97 -10.08 5.40 8.09
CA ASP A 97 -9.63 4.30 8.93
C ASP A 97 -9.62 3.00 8.11
N GLY A 98 -8.46 2.63 7.61
CA GLY A 98 -8.29 1.48 6.73
C GLY A 98 -8.25 1.81 5.24
N PHE A 99 -8.69 0.88 4.41
CA PHE A 99 -8.55 0.95 2.97
C PHE A 99 -9.67 0.19 2.26
N GLU A 100 -9.79 0.45 0.96
CA GLU A 100 -10.72 -0.28 0.10
C GLU A 100 -10.03 -1.48 -0.56
N SER A 101 -10.69 -2.62 -0.57
CA SER A 101 -10.42 -3.73 -1.48
C SER A 101 -11.27 -3.52 -2.72
N SER A 102 -10.69 -2.89 -3.73
CA SER A 102 -11.39 -2.49 -4.94
C SER A 102 -11.57 -3.65 -5.91
N VAL A 103 -12.73 -3.69 -6.55
CA VAL A 103 -13.02 -4.65 -7.60
C VAL A 103 -12.37 -4.21 -8.92
N GLY A 104 -11.82 -5.14 -9.67
CA GLY A 104 -11.31 -4.88 -11.00
C GLY A 104 -12.43 -4.84 -12.07
N SER A 105 -12.08 -4.49 -13.28
CA SER A 105 -13.02 -4.40 -14.41
C SER A 105 -13.66 -5.75 -14.77
N VAL A 106 -13.05 -6.86 -14.39
CA VAL A 106 -13.56 -8.23 -14.63
C VAL A 106 -14.17 -8.80 -13.33
N ASN A 107 -13.42 -8.76 -12.23
CA ASN A 107 -13.86 -9.25 -10.92
C ASN A 107 -12.87 -8.84 -9.82
N ASN A 108 -13.16 -9.22 -8.56
CA ASN A 108 -12.25 -9.08 -7.43
C ASN A 108 -11.49 -10.39 -7.17
N GLY A 109 -10.78 -10.87 -8.16
CA GLY A 109 -10.03 -12.13 -8.11
C GLY A 109 -8.78 -12.10 -7.24
N TYR A 110 -8.31 -10.91 -6.83
CA TYR A 110 -7.13 -10.77 -5.98
C TYR A 110 -7.50 -10.69 -4.50
N TRP A 111 -8.35 -9.76 -4.09
CA TRP A 111 -8.41 -9.33 -2.69
C TRP A 111 -9.73 -9.66 -1.97
N ASN A 112 -10.71 -10.24 -2.69
CA ASN A 112 -12.02 -10.55 -2.10
C ASN A 112 -12.61 -11.90 -2.55
N VAL A 113 -11.80 -12.87 -2.96
CA VAL A 113 -12.31 -14.21 -3.32
C VAL A 113 -12.92 -14.87 -2.09
N ASN A 114 -14.11 -15.44 -2.27
CA ASN A 114 -14.86 -16.07 -1.19
C ASN A 114 -14.02 -17.10 -0.40
N ALA A 115 -14.09 -17.01 0.91
CA ALA A 115 -13.41 -17.85 1.87
C ALA A 115 -11.86 -17.81 1.86
N ARG A 116 -11.22 -17.03 0.98
CA ARG A 116 -9.78 -16.79 1.07
C ARG A 116 -9.47 -15.83 2.21
N THR A 117 -8.34 -16.04 2.86
CA THR A 117 -7.87 -15.18 3.94
C THR A 117 -6.70 -14.32 3.49
N TYR A 118 -6.71 -13.09 3.95
CA TYR A 118 -5.75 -12.05 3.55
C TYR A 118 -5.16 -11.36 4.77
N CYS A 119 -4.06 -10.66 4.54
CA CYS A 119 -3.51 -9.69 5.50
C CYS A 119 -2.97 -8.48 4.73
N ALA A 120 -2.99 -7.33 5.41
CA ALA A 120 -2.31 -6.12 4.96
C ALA A 120 -1.51 -5.53 6.11
N TRP A 121 -0.32 -5.04 5.80
CA TRP A 121 0.47 -4.14 6.64
C TRP A 121 0.29 -2.74 6.11
N GLN A 122 0.06 -1.79 7.00
CA GLN A 122 -0.31 -0.44 6.68
C GLN A 122 0.58 0.55 7.43
N TRP A 123 1.08 1.54 6.73
CA TRP A 123 1.91 2.60 7.31
C TRP A 123 1.34 3.97 6.98
N LYS A 124 1.41 4.87 7.96
CA LYS A 124 1.13 6.29 7.78
C LYS A 124 2.43 7.03 7.50
N ALA A 125 2.45 7.78 6.40
CA ALA A 125 3.48 8.76 6.12
C ALA A 125 2.95 10.18 6.39
N ASN A 126 2.63 10.97 5.36
CA ASN A 126 2.21 12.37 5.53
C ASN A 126 0.92 12.71 4.77
N GLY A 127 -0.02 11.75 4.67
CA GLY A 127 -1.33 11.95 4.04
C GLY A 127 -1.26 12.35 2.57
N GLY A 128 -0.30 11.82 1.83
CA GLY A 128 -0.08 12.16 0.42
C GLY A 128 0.73 13.45 0.18
N THR A 129 1.06 14.21 1.24
CA THR A 129 1.85 15.43 1.11
C THR A 129 3.33 15.10 0.95
N THR A 130 3.91 15.52 -0.16
CA THR A 130 5.31 15.25 -0.52
C THR A 130 6.17 16.48 -0.49
N SER A 131 7.49 16.29 -0.39
CA SER A 131 8.53 17.30 -0.56
C SER A 131 9.62 16.80 -1.49
N SER A 132 10.33 17.72 -2.12
CA SER A 132 11.54 17.40 -2.89
C SER A 132 12.71 17.27 -1.94
N ASN A 133 13.51 16.21 -2.10
CA ASN A 133 14.80 16.03 -1.44
C ASN A 133 15.91 16.16 -2.48
N THR A 134 16.85 17.07 -2.22
CA THR A 134 18.01 17.37 -3.08
C THR A 134 19.35 17.14 -2.37
N ASP A 135 19.34 16.47 -1.23
CA ASP A 135 20.58 16.20 -0.46
C ASP A 135 21.45 15.16 -1.15
N GLY A 136 20.84 14.27 -1.91
CA GLY A 136 21.53 13.31 -2.76
C GLY A 136 21.89 13.86 -4.14
N GLN A 137 22.58 13.05 -4.95
CA GLN A 137 22.89 13.37 -6.34
C GLN A 137 21.66 13.21 -7.28
N ILE A 138 20.66 12.46 -6.85
CA ILE A 138 19.39 12.30 -7.52
C ILE A 138 18.31 12.98 -6.69
N THR A 139 17.60 13.91 -7.29
CA THR A 139 16.41 14.49 -6.66
C THR A 139 15.35 13.43 -6.47
N SER A 140 14.84 13.29 -5.27
CA SER A 140 13.73 12.39 -4.95
C SER A 140 12.49 13.16 -4.46
N THR A 141 11.33 12.55 -4.64
CA THR A 141 10.07 13.00 -4.03
C THR A 141 9.82 12.16 -2.81
N VAL A 142 9.72 12.79 -1.65
CA VAL A 142 9.62 12.11 -0.35
C VAL A 142 8.32 12.48 0.35
N GLN A 143 7.68 11.48 0.92
CA GLN A 143 6.61 11.63 1.88
C GLN A 143 7.07 11.01 3.20
N ALA A 144 7.16 11.77 4.28
CA ALA A 144 7.78 11.33 5.52
C ALA A 144 6.91 11.57 6.76
N ASN A 145 6.87 10.56 7.64
CA ASN A 145 6.39 10.66 9.01
C ASN A 145 7.59 10.64 9.95
N HIS A 146 8.07 11.80 10.33
CA HIS A 146 9.25 11.93 11.18
C HIS A 146 9.05 11.31 12.57
N ALA A 147 7.83 11.39 13.12
CA ALA A 147 7.52 10.81 14.43
C ALA A 147 7.63 9.29 14.42
N ALA A 148 7.14 8.64 13.35
CA ALA A 148 7.18 7.18 13.22
C ALA A 148 8.49 6.65 12.60
N GLY A 149 9.34 7.54 12.06
CA GLY A 149 10.57 7.14 11.35
C GLY A 149 10.29 6.38 10.04
N PHE A 150 9.18 6.68 9.38
CA PHE A 150 8.77 6.03 8.13
C PHE A 150 8.69 7.04 6.99
N SER A 151 9.17 6.66 5.81
CA SER A 151 9.05 7.48 4.61
C SER A 151 8.87 6.63 3.35
N ILE A 152 8.27 7.25 2.35
CA ILE A 152 8.15 6.73 0.99
C ILE A 152 8.92 7.69 0.10
N ALA A 153 9.88 7.17 -0.67
CA ALA A 153 10.66 7.97 -1.60
C ALA A 153 10.54 7.41 -3.02
N THR A 154 10.33 8.29 -3.98
CA THR A 154 10.34 7.97 -5.41
C THR A 154 11.41 8.77 -6.12
N PHE A 155 12.11 8.14 -7.05
CA PHE A 155 13.21 8.77 -7.81
C PHE A 155 13.37 8.08 -9.18
N THR A 156 14.06 8.77 -10.09
CA THR A 156 14.43 8.22 -11.40
C THR A 156 15.94 8.18 -11.51
N THR A 157 16.48 7.01 -11.84
CA THR A 157 17.92 6.84 -12.08
C THR A 157 18.27 7.13 -13.54
N ASP A 158 19.50 7.55 -13.78
CA ASP A 158 20.07 7.74 -15.13
C ASP A 158 21.03 6.60 -15.54
N GLY A 159 21.06 5.51 -14.76
CA GLY A 159 21.90 4.34 -15.01
C GLY A 159 23.34 4.47 -14.51
N THR A 160 23.65 5.52 -13.75
CA THR A 160 24.95 5.70 -13.10
C THR A 160 24.85 5.55 -11.59
N ASP A 161 25.97 5.19 -10.92
CA ASP A 161 26.01 5.09 -9.47
C ASP A 161 25.89 6.48 -8.83
N LYS A 162 24.79 6.70 -8.11
CA LYS A 162 24.49 7.97 -7.43
C LYS A 162 23.76 7.73 -6.12
N THR A 163 23.85 8.72 -5.23
CA THR A 163 23.09 8.75 -3.98
C THR A 163 21.72 9.39 -4.20
N VAL A 164 20.70 8.89 -3.45
CA VAL A 164 19.33 9.42 -3.39
C VAL A 164 19.13 10.14 -2.07
#